data_70e3aa452f1b11889a13a4ab7512138c
#
_entry.id   70e3aa452f1b11889a13a4ab7512138c
#
_cell.length_a   1.000
_cell.length_b   1.000
_cell.length_c   1.000
_cell.angle_alpha   90.00
_cell.angle_beta   90.00
_cell.angle_gamma   90.00
#
_symmetry.space_group_name_H-M   'P 1'
#
loop_
_entity.id
_entity.type
_entity.pdbx_description
1 polymer ?
#
loop_
_entity_poly.entity_id
_entity_poly.type
_entity_poly.pdbx_seq_one_letter_code
_entity_poly.pdbx_strand_id
1 'polypeptide(L)'
;AEKRDHRKLGRQLDLFHFQDEAPGMVFWHPKGWSIYRVLEDYIRAKQQEAGYREINTPEVVDRKLWEKSGHWDKYRENMFITEIDDEHANEKRTNALKPMNCPCHVQVYNQGLKSYRDLPIRLAEFGSCHRYEASGTLHGLMRVRGFTQDDGHIFCTEEQIETETGKFIEVLSSVYKDLGFDKFEIKLSTRPEVRVGSDKIWDKAESALEKAIKNLDLPYEVAEGDGAFYGPKLDFVLTDALQREWQCGTFQADFNVPDRLDAKFIGEDGNKHIPVMIHRAILGSFERFIGILIEHHGGALPVWLSPIQVQILNITDKHSQYSEKIRDLLQKNGF
;
A
#
# COMPACT_ATOMS: atom_id res chain seq x y z
N ALA A 1 -2.29 -15.83 21.80
CA ALA A 1 -2.05 -15.80 20.36
C ALA A 1 -3.01 -16.73 19.59
N GLU A 2 -3.05 -18.03 19.85
CA GLU A 2 -3.81 -19.02 19.08
C GLU A 2 -5.33 -18.73 18.96
N LYS A 3 -5.95 -18.18 20.01
CA LYS A 3 -7.38 -17.81 19.99
C LYS A 3 -7.68 -16.60 19.08
N ARG A 4 -6.67 -15.82 18.73
CA ARG A 4 -6.79 -14.61 17.90
C ARG A 4 -6.24 -14.81 16.48
N ASP A 5 -5.77 -16.00 16.14
CA ASP A 5 -5.23 -16.29 14.80
C ASP A 5 -6.26 -15.95 13.71
N HIS A 6 -5.90 -15.05 12.79
CA HIS A 6 -6.77 -14.56 11.73
C HIS A 6 -7.29 -15.67 10.82
N ARG A 7 -6.54 -16.77 10.65
CA ARG A 7 -6.96 -17.93 9.84
C ARG A 7 -8.12 -18.69 10.51
N LYS A 8 -8.06 -18.79 11.85
CA LYS A 8 -9.10 -19.43 12.65
C LYS A 8 -10.34 -18.54 12.73
N LEU A 9 -10.14 -17.26 13.09
CA LEU A 9 -11.23 -16.29 13.17
C LEU A 9 -11.86 -16.03 11.80
N GLY A 10 -11.06 -15.93 10.74
CA GLY A 10 -11.53 -15.76 9.37
C GLY A 10 -12.46 -16.89 8.92
N ARG A 11 -12.12 -18.14 9.28
CA ARG A 11 -13.00 -19.29 9.03
C ARG A 11 -14.27 -19.26 9.88
N GLN A 12 -14.16 -18.97 11.18
CA GLN A 12 -15.30 -18.90 12.09
C GLN A 12 -16.30 -17.81 11.72
N LEU A 13 -15.80 -16.68 11.25
CA LEU A 13 -16.59 -15.51 10.84
C LEU A 13 -16.99 -15.54 9.35
N ASP A 14 -16.56 -16.57 8.62
CA ASP A 14 -16.85 -16.73 7.19
C ASP A 14 -16.34 -15.56 6.33
N LEU A 15 -15.06 -15.19 6.51
CA LEU A 15 -14.47 -14.02 5.87
C LEU A 15 -13.71 -14.35 4.58
N PHE A 16 -12.94 -15.43 4.57
CA PHE A 16 -12.08 -15.82 3.44
C PHE A 16 -11.60 -17.26 3.56
N HIS A 17 -11.05 -17.78 2.46
CA HIS A 17 -10.28 -19.03 2.46
C HIS A 17 -9.11 -18.98 1.47
N PHE A 18 -8.24 -19.98 1.56
CA PHE A 18 -7.17 -20.27 0.62
C PHE A 18 -7.36 -21.68 0.08
N GLN A 19 -6.95 -21.92 -1.18
CA GLN A 19 -6.99 -23.24 -1.79
C GLN A 19 -5.82 -23.45 -2.76
N ASP A 20 -5.58 -24.70 -3.13
CA ASP A 20 -4.37 -25.11 -3.85
C ASP A 20 -4.31 -24.58 -5.29
N GLU A 21 -5.45 -24.29 -5.92
CA GLU A 21 -5.51 -23.75 -7.28
C GLU A 21 -5.00 -22.32 -7.39
N ALA A 22 -4.92 -21.59 -6.25
CA ALA A 22 -4.40 -20.22 -6.19
C ALA A 22 -3.55 -20.02 -4.91
N PRO A 23 -2.37 -20.66 -4.82
CA PRO A 23 -1.58 -20.66 -3.60
C PRO A 23 -1.10 -19.24 -3.26
N GLY A 24 -1.42 -18.81 -2.03
CA GLY A 24 -1.08 -17.48 -1.55
C GLY A 24 -1.96 -16.35 -2.10
N MET A 25 -3.09 -16.68 -2.69
CA MET A 25 -4.10 -15.71 -3.15
C MET A 25 -5.41 -15.93 -2.42
N VAL A 26 -6.06 -14.84 -2.02
CA VAL A 26 -7.22 -14.88 -1.11
C VAL A 26 -8.51 -15.02 -1.88
N PHE A 27 -9.36 -15.97 -1.46
CA PHE A 27 -10.76 -16.04 -1.86
C PHE A 27 -11.59 -15.33 -0.79
N TRP A 28 -12.02 -14.11 -1.06
CA TRP A 28 -12.84 -13.34 -0.15
C TRP A 28 -14.31 -13.76 -0.21
N HIS A 29 -14.88 -14.09 0.96
CA HIS A 29 -16.31 -14.33 1.09
C HIS A 29 -17.08 -13.01 1.23
N PRO A 30 -18.41 -13.00 1.08
CA PRO A 30 -19.18 -11.74 1.13
C PRO A 30 -18.91 -10.89 2.38
N LYS A 31 -18.79 -11.50 3.57
CA LYS A 31 -18.51 -10.78 4.82
C LYS A 31 -17.08 -10.21 4.84
N GLY A 32 -16.10 -10.98 4.38
CA GLY A 32 -14.71 -10.51 4.29
C GLY A 32 -14.55 -9.42 3.24
N TRP A 33 -15.22 -9.57 2.10
CA TRP A 33 -15.22 -8.56 1.05
C TRP A 33 -15.89 -7.25 1.49
N SER A 34 -16.92 -7.32 2.31
CA SER A 34 -17.55 -6.14 2.91
C SER A 34 -16.55 -5.36 3.79
N ILE A 35 -15.77 -6.04 4.64
CA ILE A 35 -14.71 -5.39 5.44
C ILE A 35 -13.69 -4.73 4.51
N TYR A 36 -13.24 -5.44 3.48
CA TYR A 36 -12.29 -4.95 2.50
C TYR A 36 -12.76 -3.66 1.83
N ARG A 37 -14.00 -3.66 1.32
CA ARG A 37 -14.59 -2.52 0.62
C ARG A 37 -14.77 -1.30 1.51
N VAL A 38 -15.25 -1.49 2.74
CA VAL A 38 -15.40 -0.40 3.70
C VAL A 38 -14.05 0.23 4.06
N LEU A 39 -13.02 -0.61 4.25
CA LEU A 39 -11.66 -0.12 4.52
C LEU A 39 -11.09 0.62 3.31
N GLU A 40 -11.29 0.09 2.10
CA GLU A 40 -10.85 0.72 0.86
C GLU A 40 -11.51 2.09 0.66
N ASP A 41 -12.83 2.19 0.85
CA ASP A 41 -13.57 3.45 0.72
C ASP A 41 -13.15 4.48 1.79
N TYR A 42 -12.86 4.02 3.01
CA TYR A 42 -12.31 4.85 4.08
C TYR A 42 -10.93 5.43 3.69
N ILE A 43 -10.00 4.61 3.21
CA ILE A 43 -8.68 5.06 2.77
C ILE A 43 -8.81 5.97 1.55
N ARG A 44 -9.72 5.69 0.61
CA ARG A 44 -10.00 6.55 -0.54
C ARG A 44 -10.39 7.95 -0.12
N ALA A 45 -11.30 8.07 0.85
CA ALA A 45 -11.71 9.35 1.39
C ALA A 45 -10.53 10.12 2.00
N LYS A 46 -9.71 9.46 2.83
CA LYS A 46 -8.51 10.06 3.43
C LYS A 46 -7.50 10.53 2.39
N GLN A 47 -7.30 9.76 1.34
CA GLN A 47 -6.41 10.13 0.22
C GLN A 47 -6.95 11.34 -0.55
N GLN A 48 -8.25 11.38 -0.84
CA GLN A 48 -8.89 12.51 -1.52
C GLN A 48 -8.78 13.80 -0.70
N GLU A 49 -9.05 13.74 0.60
CA GLU A 49 -8.89 14.86 1.54
C GLU A 49 -7.45 15.38 1.57
N ALA A 50 -6.47 14.48 1.47
CA ALA A 50 -5.04 14.81 1.39
C ALA A 50 -4.59 15.29 0.00
N GLY A 51 -5.49 15.42 -0.97
CA GLY A 51 -5.22 15.94 -2.31
C GLY A 51 -4.59 14.93 -3.28
N TYR A 52 -4.75 13.63 -3.04
CA TYR A 52 -4.35 12.61 -4.00
C TYR A 52 -5.41 12.44 -5.10
N ARG A 53 -4.94 12.19 -6.31
CA ARG A 53 -5.76 11.81 -7.46
C ARG A 53 -5.63 10.31 -7.68
N GLU A 54 -6.76 9.60 -7.62
CA GLU A 54 -6.79 8.16 -7.85
C GLU A 54 -6.61 7.85 -9.34
N ILE A 55 -5.75 6.88 -9.62
CA ILE A 55 -5.48 6.33 -10.94
C ILE A 55 -5.61 4.81 -10.92
N ASN A 56 -5.64 4.20 -12.08
CA ASN A 56 -5.57 2.75 -12.25
C ASN A 56 -4.63 2.43 -13.41
N THR A 57 -3.67 1.53 -13.18
CA THR A 57 -2.67 1.15 -14.17
C THR A 57 -2.74 -0.35 -14.49
N PRO A 58 -2.26 -0.77 -15.68
CA PRO A 58 -2.32 -2.17 -16.10
C PRO A 58 -1.61 -3.11 -15.13
N GLU A 59 -2.18 -4.31 -14.93
CA GLU A 59 -1.57 -5.36 -14.09
C GLU A 59 -0.49 -6.14 -14.84
N VAL A 60 -0.70 -6.38 -16.14
CA VAL A 60 0.24 -7.10 -17.02
C VAL A 60 1.01 -6.08 -17.84
N VAL A 61 2.33 -6.05 -17.67
CA VAL A 61 3.19 -5.03 -18.26
C VAL A 61 4.40 -5.67 -18.93
N ASP A 62 4.79 -5.13 -20.09
CA ASP A 62 5.93 -5.59 -20.88
C ASP A 62 7.24 -5.50 -20.10
N ARG A 63 8.09 -6.50 -20.27
CA ARG A 63 9.44 -6.60 -19.67
C ARG A 63 10.28 -5.33 -19.82
N LYS A 64 10.16 -4.62 -20.96
CA LYS A 64 10.95 -3.43 -21.25
C LYS A 64 10.79 -2.32 -20.19
N LEU A 65 9.58 -2.16 -19.61
CA LEU A 65 9.38 -1.18 -18.55
C LEU A 65 10.12 -1.59 -17.27
N TRP A 66 10.11 -2.88 -16.94
CA TRP A 66 10.79 -3.43 -15.77
C TRP A 66 12.32 -3.37 -15.90
N GLU A 67 12.86 -3.58 -17.11
CA GLU A 67 14.29 -3.40 -17.40
C GLU A 67 14.70 -1.95 -17.24
N LYS A 68 13.96 -1.02 -17.85
CA LYS A 68 14.25 0.41 -17.78
C LYS A 68 14.22 0.94 -16.34
N SER A 69 13.27 0.53 -15.54
CA SER A 69 13.14 0.93 -14.13
C SER A 69 14.14 0.23 -13.18
N GLY A 70 14.81 -0.83 -13.61
CA GLY A 70 15.75 -1.61 -12.81
C GLY A 70 15.12 -2.75 -12.01
N HIS A 71 13.79 -2.90 -12.04
CA HIS A 71 13.11 -3.97 -11.32
C HIS A 71 13.45 -5.35 -11.88
N TRP A 72 13.66 -5.47 -13.20
CA TRP A 72 14.00 -6.75 -13.84
C TRP A 72 15.31 -7.33 -13.31
N ASP A 73 16.31 -6.50 -13.11
CA ASP A 73 17.63 -6.94 -12.65
C ASP A 73 17.68 -7.24 -11.14
N LYS A 74 16.88 -6.52 -10.35
CA LYS A 74 16.95 -6.56 -8.89
C LYS A 74 15.81 -7.33 -8.22
N TYR A 75 14.74 -7.60 -8.94
CA TYR A 75 13.51 -8.15 -8.36
C TYR A 75 12.90 -9.30 -9.16
N ARG A 76 13.52 -9.73 -10.27
CA ARG A 76 13.00 -10.74 -11.20
C ARG A 76 12.56 -12.05 -10.51
N GLU A 77 13.32 -12.52 -9.54
CA GLU A 77 13.05 -13.78 -8.84
C GLU A 77 11.68 -13.79 -8.12
N ASN A 78 11.18 -12.60 -7.79
CA ASN A 78 9.89 -12.41 -7.14
C ASN A 78 8.77 -12.02 -8.12
N MET A 79 8.98 -12.09 -9.42
CA MET A 79 7.98 -11.69 -10.43
C MET A 79 7.27 -12.91 -11.02
N PHE A 80 5.96 -12.78 -11.22
CA PHE A 80 5.21 -13.69 -12.08
C PHE A 80 5.43 -13.25 -13.54
N ILE A 81 6.14 -14.08 -14.31
CA ILE A 81 6.47 -13.83 -15.70
C ILE A 81 5.52 -14.64 -16.58
N THR A 82 4.97 -13.99 -17.60
CA THR A 82 4.09 -14.60 -18.59
C THR A 82 4.70 -14.50 -19.98
N GLU A 83 4.68 -15.59 -20.73
CA GLU A 83 5.05 -15.61 -22.15
C GLU A 83 3.81 -15.93 -22.97
N ILE A 84 3.55 -15.09 -23.96
CA ILE A 84 2.46 -15.32 -24.92
C ILE A 84 3.08 -15.83 -26.20
N ASP A 85 2.72 -17.05 -26.58
CA ASP A 85 3.05 -17.62 -27.88
C ASP A 85 2.01 -17.11 -28.89
N ASP A 86 2.35 -16.05 -29.59
CA ASP A 86 1.56 -15.50 -30.69
C ASP A 86 2.18 -15.97 -32.00
N GLU A 87 1.53 -16.92 -32.65
CA GLU A 87 1.98 -17.47 -33.95
C GLU A 87 2.06 -16.38 -35.04
N HIS A 88 1.41 -15.24 -34.84
CA HIS A 88 1.37 -14.10 -35.77
C HIS A 88 2.31 -12.96 -35.37
N ALA A 89 2.95 -13.02 -34.21
CA ALA A 89 3.91 -12.01 -33.77
C ALA A 89 5.34 -12.35 -34.24
N ASN A 90 6.02 -11.39 -34.82
CA ASN A 90 7.43 -11.53 -35.24
C ASN A 90 8.40 -11.69 -34.05
N GLU A 91 7.96 -11.43 -32.81
CA GLU A 91 8.75 -11.55 -31.60
C GLU A 91 7.89 -12.06 -30.43
N LYS A 92 8.42 -13.03 -29.66
CA LYS A 92 7.82 -13.44 -28.39
C LYS A 92 7.84 -12.28 -27.40
N ARG A 93 6.67 -11.90 -26.92
CA ARG A 93 6.57 -10.87 -25.86
C ARG A 93 6.61 -11.52 -24.49
N THR A 94 7.55 -11.07 -23.66
CA THR A 94 7.64 -11.41 -22.25
C THR A 94 7.00 -10.31 -21.45
N ASN A 95 5.99 -10.63 -20.65
CA ASN A 95 5.32 -9.72 -19.74
C ASN A 95 5.51 -10.19 -18.31
N ALA A 96 5.21 -9.33 -17.36
CA ALA A 96 5.10 -9.70 -15.96
C ALA A 96 3.85 -9.09 -15.34
N LEU A 97 3.25 -9.81 -14.37
CA LEU A 97 2.32 -9.20 -13.45
C LEU A 97 3.08 -8.21 -12.58
N LYS A 98 2.58 -6.99 -12.45
CA LYS A 98 3.29 -5.94 -11.72
C LYS A 98 3.51 -6.34 -10.25
N PRO A 99 4.77 -6.35 -9.77
CA PRO A 99 5.06 -6.56 -8.35
C PRO A 99 4.95 -5.26 -7.55
N MET A 100 4.96 -4.12 -8.23
CA MET A 100 4.92 -2.75 -7.71
C MET A 100 4.25 -1.83 -8.71
N ASN A 101 3.67 -0.73 -8.25
CA ASN A 101 2.95 0.23 -9.09
C ASN A 101 3.85 1.37 -9.62
N CYS A 102 4.99 1.60 -8.99
CA CYS A 102 5.82 2.78 -9.20
C CYS A 102 6.20 3.06 -10.67
N PRO A 103 6.68 2.11 -11.49
CA PRO A 103 7.01 2.42 -12.88
C PRO A 103 5.80 2.83 -13.71
N CYS A 104 4.62 2.26 -13.42
CA CYS A 104 3.38 2.61 -14.10
C CYS A 104 2.91 4.03 -13.74
N HIS A 105 3.07 4.45 -12.48
CA HIS A 105 2.76 5.82 -12.05
C HIS A 105 3.65 6.84 -12.73
N VAL A 106 4.94 6.53 -12.94
CA VAL A 106 5.84 7.39 -13.74
C VAL A 106 5.34 7.53 -15.17
N GLN A 107 4.80 6.45 -15.79
CA GLN A 107 4.24 6.55 -17.13
C GLN A 107 3.03 7.48 -17.19
N VAL A 108 2.20 7.52 -16.14
CA VAL A 108 1.09 8.48 -16.02
C VAL A 108 1.61 9.90 -15.82
N TYR A 109 2.61 10.08 -14.95
CA TYR A 109 3.27 11.37 -14.74
C TYR A 109 3.85 11.93 -16.04
N ASN A 110 4.47 11.09 -16.86
CA ASN A 110 5.14 11.49 -18.11
C ASN A 110 4.17 11.95 -19.22
N GLN A 111 2.84 11.80 -19.01
CA GLN A 111 1.87 12.32 -19.97
C GLN A 111 1.75 13.84 -19.86
N GLY A 112 2.22 14.53 -20.87
CA GLY A 112 2.24 16.00 -20.94
C GLY A 112 3.38 16.66 -20.14
N LEU A 113 3.66 17.90 -20.47
CA LEU A 113 4.68 18.71 -19.84
C LEU A 113 4.24 19.13 -18.44
N LYS A 114 5.16 19.07 -17.48
CA LYS A 114 4.97 19.53 -16.11
C LYS A 114 5.87 20.72 -15.83
N SER A 115 5.41 21.65 -15.00
CA SER A 115 6.21 22.75 -14.49
C SER A 115 6.35 22.66 -12.96
N TYR A 116 7.31 23.37 -12.41
CA TYR A 116 7.49 23.45 -10.95
C TYR A 116 6.23 23.92 -10.21
N ARG A 117 5.34 24.66 -10.88
CA ARG A 117 4.06 25.13 -10.31
C ARG A 117 3.01 24.03 -10.17
N ASP A 118 3.16 22.95 -10.92
CA ASP A 118 2.27 21.79 -10.86
C ASP A 118 2.63 20.87 -9.68
N LEU A 119 3.85 20.99 -9.14
CA LEU A 119 4.35 20.16 -8.05
C LEU A 119 3.93 20.71 -6.67
N PRO A 120 3.63 19.84 -5.71
CA PRO A 120 3.70 18.37 -5.78
C PRO A 120 2.49 17.76 -6.51
N ILE A 121 2.73 16.73 -7.32
CA ILE A 121 1.69 15.91 -7.93
C ILE A 121 1.55 14.63 -7.10
N ARG A 122 0.36 14.36 -6.58
CA ARG A 122 0.04 13.19 -5.76
C ARG A 122 -0.88 12.25 -6.51
N LEU A 123 -0.39 11.05 -6.81
CA LEU A 123 -1.16 9.97 -7.44
C LEU A 123 -1.36 8.84 -6.43
N ALA A 124 -2.54 8.23 -6.41
CA ALA A 124 -2.84 7.09 -5.58
C ALA A 124 -3.49 5.97 -6.40
N GLU A 125 -3.22 4.73 -6.03
CA GLU A 125 -3.82 3.56 -6.67
C GLU A 125 -4.05 2.45 -5.63
N PHE A 126 -5.24 1.85 -5.65
CA PHE A 126 -5.44 0.55 -5.02
C PHE A 126 -4.93 -0.50 -6.00
N GLY A 127 -3.60 -0.62 -6.03
CA GLY A 127 -2.89 -1.42 -7.04
C GLY A 127 -2.83 -2.88 -6.68
N SER A 128 -3.40 -3.73 -7.54
CA SER A 128 -3.27 -5.17 -7.44
C SER A 128 -1.86 -5.60 -7.87
N CYS A 129 -1.09 -6.09 -6.92
CA CYS A 129 0.30 -6.51 -7.10
C CYS A 129 0.47 -8.01 -6.87
N HIS A 130 1.43 -8.61 -7.58
CA HIS A 130 1.72 -10.03 -7.46
C HIS A 130 3.22 -10.25 -7.25
N ARG A 131 3.58 -11.00 -6.20
CA ARG A 131 4.96 -11.36 -5.87
C ARG A 131 5.07 -12.84 -5.65
N TYR A 132 6.02 -13.49 -6.32
CA TYR A 132 6.27 -14.91 -6.15
C TYR A 132 7.02 -15.16 -4.83
N GLU A 133 6.27 -15.18 -3.73
CA GLU A 133 6.79 -15.55 -2.43
C GLU A 133 6.99 -17.07 -2.37
N ALA A 134 8.08 -17.53 -1.74
CA ALA A 134 8.35 -18.95 -1.58
C ALA A 134 7.23 -19.65 -0.79
N SER A 135 6.83 -20.85 -1.22
CA SER A 135 5.68 -21.57 -0.64
C SER A 135 5.79 -21.76 0.88
N GLY A 136 6.99 -22.01 1.41
CA GLY A 136 7.25 -22.17 2.84
C GLY A 136 7.13 -20.88 3.67
N THR A 137 7.01 -19.71 3.03
CA THR A 137 6.88 -18.42 3.71
C THR A 137 5.44 -17.93 3.76
N LEU A 138 4.52 -18.56 3.03
CA LEU A 138 3.11 -18.16 3.01
C LEU A 138 2.46 -18.35 4.38
N HIS A 139 1.70 -17.35 4.83
CA HIS A 139 1.10 -17.36 6.16
C HIS A 139 -0.26 -16.62 6.19
N GLY A 140 -1.32 -17.30 5.74
CA GLY A 140 -2.66 -16.71 5.70
C GLY A 140 -2.64 -15.35 4.99
N LEU A 141 -3.32 -14.35 5.57
CA LEU A 141 -3.33 -12.98 5.06
C LEU A 141 -2.01 -12.21 5.29
N MET A 142 -1.16 -12.69 6.22
CA MET A 142 0.06 -11.98 6.61
C MET A 142 1.14 -12.03 5.53
N ARG A 143 1.19 -13.09 4.74
CA ARG A 143 2.12 -13.22 3.62
C ARG A 143 1.48 -13.97 2.46
N VAL A 144 1.17 -13.23 1.44
CA VAL A 144 0.41 -13.64 0.26
C VAL A 144 1.22 -13.39 -1.02
N ARG A 145 0.79 -13.96 -2.13
CA ARG A 145 1.36 -13.74 -3.46
C ARG A 145 0.58 -12.71 -4.29
N GLY A 146 -0.72 -12.60 -4.07
CA GLY A 146 -1.58 -11.59 -4.68
C GLY A 146 -2.15 -10.68 -3.59
N PHE A 147 -1.95 -9.36 -3.71
CA PHE A 147 -2.38 -8.39 -2.72
C PHE A 147 -2.65 -7.03 -3.36
N THR A 148 -3.44 -6.22 -2.68
CA THR A 148 -3.70 -4.84 -3.06
C THR A 148 -2.99 -3.88 -2.11
N GLN A 149 -2.24 -2.92 -2.66
CA GLN A 149 -1.62 -1.85 -1.88
C GLN A 149 -2.48 -0.59 -1.91
N ASP A 150 -2.52 0.13 -0.79
CA ASP A 150 -2.96 1.52 -0.73
C ASP A 150 -1.84 2.46 -1.17
N ASP A 151 -1.35 2.24 -2.38
CA ASP A 151 -0.13 2.82 -2.90
C ASP A 151 -0.31 4.26 -3.35
N GLY A 152 0.69 5.07 -3.16
CA GLY A 152 0.71 6.43 -3.65
C GLY A 152 2.11 6.93 -3.93
N HIS A 153 2.20 7.79 -4.94
CA HIS A 153 3.45 8.40 -5.37
C HIS A 153 3.30 9.91 -5.45
N ILE A 154 4.26 10.62 -4.83
CA ILE A 154 4.32 12.07 -4.82
C ILE A 154 5.53 12.48 -5.67
N PHE A 155 5.27 13.20 -6.74
CA PHE A 155 6.33 13.84 -7.54
C PHE A 155 6.48 15.25 -7.04
N CYS A 156 7.66 15.58 -6.51
CA CYS A 156 7.89 16.85 -5.83
C CYS A 156 9.32 17.37 -6.07
N THR A 157 9.58 18.60 -5.63
CA THR A 157 10.95 19.11 -5.50
C THR A 157 11.55 18.65 -4.18
N GLU A 158 12.86 18.80 -4.01
CA GLU A 158 13.55 18.43 -2.77
C GLU A 158 13.08 19.26 -1.57
N GLU A 159 12.80 20.54 -1.80
CA GLU A 159 12.32 21.47 -0.77
C GLU A 159 10.92 21.09 -0.26
N GLN A 160 10.16 20.34 -1.06
CA GLN A 160 8.81 19.89 -0.69
C GLN A 160 8.80 18.61 0.15
N ILE A 161 9.91 17.86 0.25
CA ILE A 161 9.99 16.57 0.96
C ILE A 161 9.52 16.71 2.42
N GLU A 162 10.03 17.74 3.14
CA GLU A 162 9.69 17.96 4.55
C GLU A 162 8.18 18.19 4.73
N THR A 163 7.60 19.07 3.93
CA THR A 163 6.16 19.36 3.97
C THR A 163 5.31 18.14 3.64
N GLU A 164 5.70 17.36 2.63
CA GLU A 164 4.97 16.14 2.24
C GLU A 164 5.11 15.03 3.30
N THR A 165 6.27 14.93 3.95
CA THR A 165 6.49 14.01 5.09
C THR A 165 5.53 14.36 6.23
N GLY A 166 5.42 15.62 6.62
CA GLY A 166 4.52 16.08 7.69
C GLY A 166 3.06 15.75 7.38
N LYS A 167 2.58 16.10 6.19
CA LYS A 167 1.21 15.81 5.75
C LYS A 167 0.90 14.30 5.74
N PHE A 168 1.85 13.50 5.29
CA PHE A 168 1.68 12.05 5.29
C PHE A 168 1.55 11.49 6.71
N ILE A 169 2.40 11.93 7.64
CA ILE A 169 2.37 11.48 9.04
C ILE A 169 1.05 11.89 9.72
N GLU A 170 0.51 13.08 9.43
CA GLU A 170 -0.80 13.50 9.94
C GLU A 170 -1.92 12.55 9.49
N VAL A 171 -1.98 12.23 8.19
CA VAL A 171 -2.98 11.30 7.63
C VAL A 171 -2.80 9.90 8.22
N LEU A 172 -1.56 9.38 8.23
CA LEU A 172 -1.25 8.06 8.78
C LEU A 172 -1.66 7.96 10.25
N SER A 173 -1.32 8.96 11.07
CA SER A 173 -1.68 9.00 12.49
C SER A 173 -3.18 8.98 12.71
N SER A 174 -3.93 9.75 11.91
CA SER A 174 -5.39 9.75 11.94
C SER A 174 -5.96 8.36 11.60
N VAL A 175 -5.47 7.74 10.53
CA VAL A 175 -5.92 6.41 10.10
C VAL A 175 -5.65 5.35 11.17
N TYR A 176 -4.44 5.32 11.72
CA TYR A 176 -4.09 4.33 12.74
C TYR A 176 -4.93 4.48 14.00
N LYS A 177 -5.17 5.72 14.44
CA LYS A 177 -6.05 6.01 15.58
C LYS A 177 -7.49 5.54 15.33
N ASP A 178 -8.06 5.82 14.16
CA ASP A 178 -9.42 5.41 13.81
C ASP A 178 -9.56 3.88 13.73
N LEU A 179 -8.45 3.16 13.47
CA LEU A 179 -8.39 1.69 13.41
C LEU A 179 -8.03 1.03 14.76
N GLY A 180 -7.81 1.83 15.82
CA GLY A 180 -7.57 1.37 17.19
C GLY A 180 -6.09 1.20 17.55
N PHE A 181 -5.17 1.81 16.81
CA PHE A 181 -3.74 1.83 17.12
C PHE A 181 -3.34 3.20 17.65
N ASP A 182 -3.10 3.30 18.95
CA ASP A 182 -2.79 4.58 19.60
C ASP A 182 -1.33 5.03 19.42
N LYS A 183 -0.44 4.10 19.09
CA LYS A 183 1.00 4.36 19.00
C LYS A 183 1.62 3.63 17.80
N PHE A 184 2.58 4.28 17.21
CA PHE A 184 3.49 3.69 16.22
C PHE A 184 4.92 4.21 16.45
N GLU A 185 5.90 3.45 15.99
CA GLU A 185 7.32 3.83 16.00
C GLU A 185 7.77 4.15 14.59
N ILE A 186 8.72 5.05 14.47
CA ILE A 186 9.32 5.45 13.18
C ILE A 186 10.73 4.87 13.12
N LYS A 187 11.04 4.15 12.05
CA LYS A 187 12.39 3.66 11.75
C LYS A 187 12.89 4.30 10.44
N LEU A 188 14.05 4.94 10.50
CA LEU A 188 14.76 5.42 9.31
C LEU A 188 15.61 4.28 8.77
N SER A 189 15.17 3.64 7.70
CA SER A 189 15.85 2.53 7.04
C SER A 189 16.79 3.06 5.97
N THR A 190 18.10 2.85 6.18
CA THR A 190 19.16 3.37 5.34
C THR A 190 19.54 2.42 4.20
N ARG A 191 20.50 2.81 3.40
CA ARG A 191 20.95 2.10 2.18
C ARG A 191 21.28 0.64 2.40
N PRO A 192 20.71 -0.28 1.59
CA PRO A 192 21.12 -1.69 1.60
C PRO A 192 22.43 -1.89 0.82
N GLU A 193 23.05 -3.07 1.00
CA GLU A 193 24.25 -3.44 0.26
C GLU A 193 23.98 -3.49 -1.25
N VAL A 194 22.88 -4.12 -1.66
CA VAL A 194 22.44 -4.19 -3.06
C VAL A 194 21.47 -3.07 -3.37
N ARG A 195 21.94 -2.07 -4.12
CA ARG A 195 21.18 -0.85 -4.43
C ARG A 195 21.48 -0.30 -5.82
N VAL A 196 20.66 0.63 -6.27
CA VAL A 196 20.90 1.45 -7.47
C VAL A 196 21.27 2.88 -7.04
N GLY A 197 21.93 3.62 -7.92
CA GLY A 197 22.38 4.98 -7.68
C GLY A 197 23.73 5.07 -6.98
N SER A 198 24.30 6.28 -7.01
CA SER A 198 25.58 6.59 -6.39
C SER A 198 25.44 6.86 -4.88
N ASP A 199 26.54 6.72 -4.14
CA ASP A 199 26.55 7.05 -2.70
C ASP A 199 26.13 8.49 -2.43
N LYS A 200 26.53 9.42 -3.31
CA LYS A 200 26.13 10.83 -3.22
C LYS A 200 24.60 11.03 -3.29
N ILE A 201 23.91 10.25 -4.13
CA ILE A 201 22.43 10.29 -4.21
C ILE A 201 21.83 9.74 -2.91
N TRP A 202 22.38 8.65 -2.39
CA TRP A 202 21.93 8.07 -1.13
C TRP A 202 22.16 8.99 0.07
N ASP A 203 23.34 9.61 0.18
CA ASP A 203 23.64 10.60 1.22
C ASP A 203 22.60 11.73 1.22
N LYS A 204 22.23 12.21 0.04
CA LYS A 204 21.21 13.25 -0.14
C LYS A 204 19.83 12.80 0.28
N ALA A 205 19.41 11.61 -0.15
CA ALA A 205 18.09 11.06 0.16
C ALA A 205 17.92 10.75 1.65
N GLU A 206 18.91 10.10 2.26
CA GLU A 206 18.90 9.80 3.70
C GLU A 206 18.88 11.07 4.53
N SER A 207 19.73 12.06 4.19
CA SER A 207 19.77 13.36 4.86
C SER A 207 18.45 14.12 4.75
N ALA A 208 17.77 14.05 3.60
CA ALA A 208 16.48 14.71 3.40
C ALA A 208 15.38 14.11 4.31
N LEU A 209 15.29 12.80 4.41
CA LEU A 209 14.32 12.12 5.29
C LEU A 209 14.64 12.35 6.76
N GLU A 210 15.92 12.23 7.15
CA GLU A 210 16.34 12.46 8.53
C GLU A 210 16.06 13.89 8.97
N LYS A 211 16.37 14.87 8.12
CA LYS A 211 16.08 16.29 8.38
C LYS A 211 14.58 16.53 8.54
N ALA A 212 13.75 15.92 7.69
CA ALA A 212 12.30 16.05 7.77
C ALA A 212 11.76 15.56 9.12
N ILE A 213 12.19 14.38 9.60
CA ILE A 213 11.75 13.85 10.90
C ILE A 213 12.25 14.71 12.06
N LYS A 214 13.51 15.17 12.03
CA LYS A 214 14.09 16.04 13.06
C LYS A 214 13.36 17.38 13.16
N ASN A 215 13.01 17.97 12.02
CA ASN A 215 12.28 19.25 12.00
C ASN A 215 10.84 19.10 12.51
N LEU A 216 10.26 17.91 12.41
CA LEU A 216 8.93 17.59 12.98
C LEU A 216 8.99 17.20 14.46
N ASP A 217 10.19 17.18 15.07
CA ASP A 217 10.44 16.79 16.47
C ASP A 217 9.87 15.39 16.80
N LEU A 218 9.99 14.45 15.86
CA LEU A 218 9.49 13.10 16.01
C LEU A 218 10.62 12.14 16.43
N PRO A 219 10.40 11.27 17.43
CA PRO A 219 11.35 10.23 17.80
C PRO A 219 11.44 9.18 16.68
N TYR A 220 12.66 8.72 16.40
CA TYR A 220 12.90 7.67 15.41
C TYR A 220 14.13 6.83 15.80
N GLU A 221 14.19 5.62 15.25
CA GLU A 221 15.35 4.74 15.31
C GLU A 221 15.97 4.59 13.92
N VAL A 222 17.27 4.35 13.85
CA VAL A 222 17.93 4.05 12.58
C VAL A 222 18.01 2.52 12.39
N ALA A 223 17.47 2.03 11.27
CA ALA A 223 17.56 0.66 10.82
C ALA A 223 18.55 0.59 9.65
N GLU A 224 19.81 0.25 9.95
CA GLU A 224 20.86 0.23 8.94
C GLU A 224 20.65 -0.91 7.94
N GLY A 225 20.72 -0.60 6.64
CA GLY A 225 20.64 -1.58 5.58
C GLY A 225 19.23 -2.02 5.17
N ASP A 226 18.18 -1.53 5.82
CA ASP A 226 16.79 -1.95 5.59
C ASP A 226 16.04 -1.12 4.53
N GLY A 227 16.72 -0.17 3.89
CA GLY A 227 16.15 0.64 2.80
C GLY A 227 15.75 -0.18 1.59
N ALA A 228 14.90 0.39 0.73
CA ALA A 228 14.60 -0.20 -0.57
C ALA A 228 15.83 -0.10 -1.49
N PHE A 229 15.91 -0.96 -2.52
CA PHE A 229 17.06 -0.92 -3.45
C PHE A 229 17.20 0.41 -4.20
N TYR A 230 16.15 1.23 -4.26
CA TYR A 230 16.09 2.51 -4.99
C TYR A 230 16.11 3.75 -4.07
N GLY A 231 15.93 3.61 -2.77
CA GLY A 231 15.93 4.75 -1.84
C GLY A 231 15.73 4.38 -0.37
N PRO A 232 16.13 5.27 0.54
CA PRO A 232 15.88 5.13 1.97
C PRO A 232 14.39 5.31 2.27
N LYS A 233 13.95 4.83 3.42
CA LYS A 233 12.54 4.88 3.83
C LYS A 233 12.34 5.18 5.30
N LEU A 234 11.20 5.78 5.61
CA LEU A 234 10.61 5.78 6.92
C LEU A 234 9.63 4.61 7.00
N ASP A 235 9.86 3.72 7.94
CA ASP A 235 8.97 2.63 8.26
C ASP A 235 8.17 2.98 9.50
N PHE A 236 6.85 2.76 9.44
CA PHE A 236 5.93 3.01 10.55
C PHE A 236 5.48 1.67 11.11
N VAL A 237 5.89 1.40 12.35
CA VAL A 237 5.73 0.12 13.01
C VAL A 237 4.61 0.21 14.04
N LEU A 238 3.57 -0.60 13.86
CA LEU A 238 2.44 -0.72 14.78
C LEU A 238 2.70 -1.81 15.79
N THR A 239 2.24 -1.60 17.02
CA THR A 239 2.19 -2.64 18.06
C THR A 239 0.74 -3.10 18.24
N ASP A 240 0.48 -4.39 18.06
CA ASP A 240 -0.86 -4.96 18.22
C ASP A 240 -1.20 -5.27 19.70
N ALA A 241 -2.44 -5.71 19.93
CA ALA A 241 -2.91 -6.09 21.25
C ALA A 241 -2.16 -7.29 21.88
N LEU A 242 -1.37 -8.02 21.11
CA LEU A 242 -0.50 -9.11 21.56
C LEU A 242 0.97 -8.67 21.75
N GLN A 243 1.25 -7.36 21.68
CA GLN A 243 2.58 -6.77 21.78
C GLN A 243 3.52 -7.24 20.66
N ARG A 244 2.98 -7.52 19.47
CA ARG A 244 3.78 -7.83 18.27
C ARG A 244 3.91 -6.58 17.41
N GLU A 245 5.09 -6.40 16.84
CA GLU A 245 5.41 -5.29 15.94
C GLU A 245 5.04 -5.65 14.50
N TRP A 246 4.42 -4.70 13.80
CA TRP A 246 4.02 -4.80 12.41
C TRP A 246 4.45 -3.56 11.64
N GLN A 247 5.41 -3.71 10.76
CA GLN A 247 5.75 -2.66 9.80
C GLN A 247 4.64 -2.58 8.75
N CYS A 248 3.87 -1.50 8.74
CA CYS A 248 2.75 -1.29 7.84
C CYS A 248 2.97 -0.07 6.94
N GLY A 249 2.98 1.13 7.51
CA GLY A 249 3.19 2.35 6.77
C GLY A 249 4.62 2.51 6.29
N THR A 250 4.79 3.09 5.11
CA THR A 250 6.10 3.43 4.54
C THR A 250 6.06 4.79 3.84
N PHE A 251 7.20 5.50 3.87
CA PHE A 251 7.42 6.74 3.14
C PHE A 251 8.86 6.75 2.65
N GLN A 252 9.06 6.65 1.34
CA GLN A 252 10.37 6.37 0.74
C GLN A 252 10.74 7.47 -0.23
N ALA A 253 11.96 8.02 -0.10
CA ALA A 253 12.49 9.04 -1.00
C ALA A 253 13.32 8.40 -2.11
N ASP A 254 12.89 8.57 -3.35
CA ASP A 254 13.50 7.96 -4.54
C ASP A 254 13.98 9.06 -5.50
N PHE A 255 15.30 9.10 -5.69
CA PHE A 255 16.00 9.98 -6.64
C PHE A 255 16.47 9.20 -7.89
N ASN A 256 16.17 7.90 -7.99
CA ASN A 256 16.69 7.02 -9.03
C ASN A 256 15.67 6.65 -10.10
N VAL A 257 14.51 6.13 -9.72
CA VAL A 257 13.48 5.64 -10.66
C VAL A 257 12.96 6.75 -11.56
N PRO A 258 12.68 7.99 -11.09
CA PRO A 258 12.27 9.08 -11.95
C PRO A 258 13.28 9.38 -13.08
N ASP A 259 14.57 9.41 -12.77
CA ASP A 259 15.64 9.64 -13.75
C ASP A 259 15.70 8.49 -14.76
N ARG A 260 15.69 7.25 -14.31
CA ARG A 260 15.72 6.06 -15.17
C ARG A 260 14.54 5.99 -16.14
N LEU A 261 13.39 6.54 -15.77
CA LEU A 261 12.16 6.56 -16.56
C LEU A 261 11.90 7.91 -17.26
N ASP A 262 12.91 8.81 -17.31
CA ASP A 262 12.86 10.13 -17.96
C ASP A 262 11.76 11.06 -17.44
N ALA A 263 11.39 10.95 -16.16
CA ALA A 263 10.46 11.88 -15.53
C ALA A 263 11.11 13.27 -15.39
N LYS A 264 10.43 14.32 -15.89
CA LYS A 264 10.98 15.68 -15.91
C LYS A 264 9.89 16.71 -15.64
N PHE A 265 10.30 17.85 -15.09
CA PHE A 265 9.51 19.07 -15.01
C PHE A 265 10.35 20.28 -15.43
N ILE A 266 9.71 21.37 -15.82
CA ILE A 266 10.38 22.64 -16.12
C ILE A 266 10.48 23.42 -14.81
N GLY A 267 11.70 23.73 -14.39
CA GLY A 267 12.01 24.55 -13.23
C GLY A 267 11.69 26.02 -13.44
N GLU A 268 11.81 26.81 -12.37
CA GLU A 268 11.69 28.26 -12.44
C GLU A 268 12.74 28.90 -13.35
N ASP A 269 13.91 28.28 -13.46
CA ASP A 269 15.01 28.64 -14.35
C ASP A 269 14.75 28.33 -15.85
N GLY A 270 13.58 27.76 -16.19
CA GLY A 270 13.21 27.34 -17.54
C GLY A 270 13.89 26.05 -18.02
N ASN A 271 14.73 25.42 -17.20
CA ASN A 271 15.41 24.18 -17.54
C ASN A 271 14.62 22.94 -17.11
N LYS A 272 14.99 21.78 -17.66
CA LYS A 272 14.43 20.48 -17.27
C LYS A 272 15.13 19.97 -16.04
N HIS A 273 14.33 19.59 -15.05
CA HIS A 273 14.77 18.97 -13.81
C HIS A 273 14.09 17.61 -13.60
N ILE A 274 14.72 16.74 -12.82
CA ILE A 274 14.17 15.45 -12.42
C ILE A 274 13.45 15.64 -11.09
N PRO A 275 12.17 15.25 -10.96
CA PRO A 275 11.48 15.33 -9.67
C PRO A 275 12.01 14.26 -8.72
N VAL A 276 11.87 14.51 -7.42
CA VAL A 276 11.92 13.46 -6.41
C VAL A 276 10.60 12.68 -6.47
N MET A 277 10.66 11.37 -6.40
CA MET A 277 9.49 10.51 -6.28
C MET A 277 9.41 9.95 -4.86
N ILE A 278 8.33 10.23 -4.18
CA ILE A 278 8.07 9.66 -2.87
C ILE A 278 7.08 8.51 -3.04
N HIS A 279 7.46 7.34 -2.57
CA HIS A 279 6.59 6.17 -2.50
C HIS A 279 5.99 6.10 -1.11
N ARG A 280 4.68 5.98 -0.99
CA ARG A 280 4.05 5.90 0.32
C ARG A 280 2.89 4.90 0.35
N ALA A 281 2.73 4.23 1.47
CA ALA A 281 1.57 3.44 1.82
C ALA A 281 1.25 3.64 3.31
N ILE A 282 -0.02 3.62 3.69
CA ILE A 282 -0.48 3.72 5.08
C ILE A 282 -0.69 2.32 5.66
N LEU A 283 -1.44 1.48 4.95
CA LEU A 283 -1.73 0.10 5.35
C LEU A 283 -0.63 -0.86 4.89
N GLY A 284 -0.01 -0.58 3.75
CA GLY A 284 0.91 -1.45 3.04
C GLY A 284 0.16 -2.40 2.11
N SER A 285 -0.44 -3.46 2.64
CA SER A 285 -1.31 -4.39 1.90
C SER A 285 -2.63 -4.53 2.64
N PHE A 286 -3.74 -4.49 1.93
CA PHE A 286 -5.09 -4.68 2.50
C PHE A 286 -5.20 -6.05 3.17
N GLU A 287 -4.73 -7.09 2.53
CA GLU A 287 -4.78 -8.46 3.02
C GLU A 287 -4.07 -8.58 4.37
N ARG A 288 -2.80 -8.15 4.42
CA ARG A 288 -2.00 -8.20 5.65
C ARG A 288 -2.59 -7.32 6.74
N PHE A 289 -3.03 -6.12 6.40
CA PHE A 289 -3.58 -5.20 7.39
C PHE A 289 -4.93 -5.67 7.94
N ILE A 290 -5.81 -6.24 7.12
CA ILE A 290 -7.05 -6.87 7.57
C ILE A 290 -6.73 -8.05 8.51
N GLY A 291 -5.72 -8.86 8.18
CA GLY A 291 -5.24 -9.92 9.08
C GLY A 291 -4.81 -9.38 10.45
N ILE A 292 -4.05 -8.29 10.46
CA ILE A 292 -3.61 -7.60 11.69
C ILE A 292 -4.83 -7.07 12.46
N LEU A 293 -5.80 -6.44 11.80
CA LEU A 293 -7.03 -5.94 12.43
C LEU A 293 -7.85 -7.06 13.07
N ILE A 294 -8.02 -8.19 12.37
CA ILE A 294 -8.74 -9.35 12.91
C ILE A 294 -8.08 -9.85 14.20
N GLU A 295 -6.75 -9.96 14.21
CA GLU A 295 -6.01 -10.43 15.38
C GLU A 295 -5.96 -9.37 16.50
N HIS A 296 -5.79 -8.10 16.16
CA HIS A 296 -5.78 -6.99 17.11
C HIS A 296 -7.11 -6.89 17.87
N HIS A 297 -8.22 -6.92 17.16
CA HIS A 297 -9.56 -6.85 17.74
C HIS A 297 -10.10 -8.22 18.20
N GLY A 298 -9.39 -9.33 17.95
CA GLY A 298 -9.85 -10.67 18.30
C GLY A 298 -11.15 -11.07 17.59
N GLY A 299 -11.38 -10.56 16.38
CA GLY A 299 -12.58 -10.76 15.57
C GLY A 299 -13.74 -9.83 15.89
N ALA A 300 -13.68 -9.05 16.97
CA ALA A 300 -14.69 -8.05 17.34
C ALA A 300 -14.31 -6.68 16.77
N LEU A 301 -14.45 -6.52 15.47
CA LEU A 301 -14.11 -5.27 14.76
C LEU A 301 -14.98 -4.09 15.23
N PRO A 302 -14.49 -2.84 15.11
CA PRO A 302 -15.31 -1.65 15.27
C PRO A 302 -16.59 -1.72 14.43
N VAL A 303 -17.69 -1.15 14.91
CA VAL A 303 -19.01 -1.27 14.27
C VAL A 303 -18.97 -0.89 12.79
N TRP A 304 -18.27 0.20 12.44
CA TRP A 304 -18.17 0.70 11.06
C TRP A 304 -17.42 -0.26 10.10
N LEU A 305 -16.56 -1.15 10.63
CA LEU A 305 -15.85 -2.20 9.88
C LEU A 305 -16.55 -3.56 9.97
N SER A 306 -17.53 -3.72 10.86
CA SER A 306 -18.18 -5.02 11.08
C SER A 306 -19.06 -5.38 9.87
N PRO A 307 -18.95 -6.61 9.34
CA PRO A 307 -19.79 -7.07 8.22
C PRO A 307 -21.27 -7.20 8.60
N ILE A 308 -21.54 -7.39 9.89
CA ILE A 308 -22.89 -7.35 10.48
C ILE A 308 -22.86 -6.32 11.59
N GLN A 309 -23.47 -5.17 11.36
CA GLN A 309 -23.46 -4.04 12.29
C GLN A 309 -24.58 -4.11 13.32
N VAL A 310 -25.73 -4.61 12.90
CA VAL A 310 -26.93 -4.76 13.74
C VAL A 310 -27.58 -6.09 13.47
N GLN A 311 -27.92 -6.83 14.54
CA GLN A 311 -28.72 -8.04 14.46
C GLN A 311 -30.02 -7.84 15.24
N ILE A 312 -31.16 -8.02 14.57
CA ILE A 312 -32.47 -7.88 15.18
C ILE A 312 -32.99 -9.28 15.56
N LEU A 313 -33.29 -9.48 16.83
CA LEU A 313 -33.78 -10.72 17.37
C LEU A 313 -35.20 -10.51 17.91
N ASN A 314 -36.17 -11.24 17.37
CA ASN A 314 -37.54 -11.28 17.93
C ASN A 314 -37.71 -12.51 18.81
N ILE A 315 -38.38 -12.33 19.96
CA ILE A 315 -38.61 -13.43 20.93
C ILE A 315 -39.73 -14.35 20.42
N THR A 316 -40.70 -13.82 19.70
CA THR A 316 -41.82 -14.58 19.11
C THR A 316 -42.12 -14.10 17.70
N ASP A 317 -42.71 -14.98 16.87
CA ASP A 317 -43.08 -14.68 15.48
C ASP A 317 -44.10 -13.53 15.35
N LYS A 318 -44.82 -13.22 16.42
CA LYS A 318 -45.75 -12.07 16.45
C LYS A 318 -45.08 -10.73 16.15
N HIS A 319 -43.77 -10.63 16.38
CA HIS A 319 -42.99 -9.42 16.17
C HIS A 319 -42.20 -9.42 14.86
N SER A 320 -42.32 -10.48 14.05
CA SER A 320 -41.51 -10.64 12.81
C SER A 320 -41.71 -9.47 11.83
N GLN A 321 -42.98 -9.07 11.59
CA GLN A 321 -43.24 -7.94 10.69
C GLN A 321 -42.66 -6.60 11.18
N TYR A 322 -42.64 -6.37 12.48
CA TYR A 322 -41.98 -5.19 13.05
C TYR A 322 -40.47 -5.26 12.91
N SER A 323 -39.89 -6.41 13.20
CA SER A 323 -38.43 -6.67 13.03
C SER A 323 -38.00 -6.45 11.58
N GLU A 324 -38.77 -6.92 10.61
CA GLU A 324 -38.52 -6.71 9.19
C GLU A 324 -38.56 -5.22 8.80
N LYS A 325 -39.53 -4.46 9.32
CA LYS A 325 -39.59 -3.00 9.08
C LYS A 325 -38.36 -2.29 9.61
N ILE A 326 -37.86 -2.67 10.79
CA ILE A 326 -36.65 -2.10 11.38
C ILE A 326 -35.43 -2.47 10.53
N ARG A 327 -35.30 -3.75 10.12
CA ARG A 327 -34.24 -4.20 9.23
C ARG A 327 -34.21 -3.36 7.94
N ASP A 328 -35.34 -3.23 7.28
CA ASP A 328 -35.46 -2.53 6.01
C ASP A 328 -35.13 -1.03 6.17
N LEU A 329 -35.49 -0.43 7.31
CA LEU A 329 -35.15 0.95 7.63
C LEU A 329 -33.64 1.12 7.83
N LEU A 330 -32.99 0.20 8.57
CA LEU A 330 -31.55 0.22 8.79
C LEU A 330 -30.79 0.04 7.47
N GLN A 331 -31.18 -0.95 6.65
CA GLN A 331 -30.56 -1.20 5.34
C GLN A 331 -30.71 0.02 4.40
N LYS A 332 -31.86 0.70 4.41
CA LYS A 332 -32.06 1.94 3.63
C LYS A 332 -31.16 3.08 4.08
N ASN A 333 -30.69 3.07 5.32
CA ASN A 333 -29.78 4.07 5.89
C ASN A 333 -28.31 3.59 5.92
N GLY A 334 -27.99 2.49 5.22
CA GLY A 334 -26.61 2.04 5.02
C GLY A 334 -26.03 1.16 6.11
N PHE A 335 -26.90 0.58 6.98
CA PHE A 335 -26.49 -0.38 8.00
C PHE A 335 -26.70 -1.82 7.54
#